data_8d14f281b3c179304ec11e81c32bfbd6
#
_entry.id   8d14f281b3c179304ec11e81c32bfbd6
#
_cell.length_a   1.000
_cell.length_b   1.000
_cell.length_c   1.000
_cell.angle_alpha   90.00
_cell.angle_beta   90.00
_cell.angle_gamma   90.00
#
_symmetry.space_group_name_H-M   'P 1'
#
loop_
_entity.id
_entity.type
_entity.pdbx_description
1 polymer ?
#
loop_
_entity_poly.entity_id
_entity_poly.type
_entity_poly.pdbx_seq_one_letter_code
_entity_poly.pdbx_strand_id
1 'polypeptide(L)'
;MNGISEILSFSFLAIGPTLALVFTTLVLLFCTITISTPVYIKKYISFFGILITLFTIFLKFGLFAREGVNSYFSEKILVDEFSLVGNVLIGLVLLLTFNSFWKTSEEIDNKTTEALILVLMSASGFLLMVDAENFIMLFIGLEIGSISLYALAGLNRGDQLSNEASLKYFLLGSLASCIFIYGVSLIYVSLSISGVYETSIAINFIGPNNIPLTTLIGLIMIIVGLLFKVAAAPFQAWAPDVYQGSPTGYVGYMAAVAKASSFIVLARLSAISLRFIIDKFDLFFTAVVILSVLAGALFATNQTDIKRLIAYSGVIQSGFILSGISFGVYGISASIFYLITYIIQLIGVFTVFSIISGQLSSDFKISNLSGLFKENKFLTIAFSVFMLGIAGLPLTSGFVSKFILITNLWSYEKYLVVTVLMLTTVAGFYFYLRPIWVAAIEKSDNAIEKIKISISDKVLLGFMAALTIYFGLLPNTLVNITRWMVENYL
;
A
#
# COMPACT_ATOMS: atom_id res chain seq x y z
N MET A 1 -24.51 -9.52 -34.26
CA MET A 1 -23.03 -9.58 -34.20
C MET A 1 -22.42 -8.35 -33.52
N ASN A 2 -22.96 -7.14 -33.69
CA ASN A 2 -22.41 -5.91 -33.09
C ASN A 2 -22.43 -5.91 -31.53
N GLY A 3 -23.47 -6.46 -30.90
CA GLY A 3 -23.56 -6.49 -29.43
C GLY A 3 -22.53 -7.41 -28.76
N ILE A 4 -22.16 -8.55 -29.36
CA ILE A 4 -21.15 -9.46 -28.79
C ILE A 4 -19.77 -8.86 -28.88
N SER A 5 -19.44 -8.17 -29.99
CA SER A 5 -18.16 -7.49 -30.14
C SER A 5 -18.00 -6.30 -29.18
N GLU A 6 -19.07 -5.57 -28.89
CA GLU A 6 -19.07 -4.49 -27.89
C GLU A 6 -18.91 -5.03 -26.46
N ILE A 7 -19.64 -6.05 -26.07
CA ILE A 7 -19.51 -6.70 -24.76
C ILE A 7 -18.07 -7.22 -24.54
N LEU A 8 -17.49 -7.89 -25.55
CA LEU A 8 -16.10 -8.36 -25.48
C LEU A 8 -15.12 -7.20 -25.35
N SER A 9 -15.29 -6.11 -26.09
CA SER A 9 -14.39 -4.95 -26.00
C SER A 9 -14.44 -4.28 -24.63
N PHE A 10 -15.60 -4.16 -24.02
CA PHE A 10 -15.78 -3.59 -22.67
C PHE A 10 -15.19 -4.50 -21.57
N SER A 11 -15.38 -5.81 -21.71
CA SER A 11 -14.78 -6.78 -20.79
C SER A 11 -13.25 -6.73 -20.81
N PHE A 12 -12.63 -6.61 -21.99
CA PHE A 12 -11.18 -6.44 -22.08
C PHE A 12 -10.69 -5.09 -21.54
N LEU A 13 -11.46 -4.02 -21.66
CA LEU A 13 -11.13 -2.73 -21.08
C LEU A 13 -11.18 -2.78 -19.55
N ALA A 14 -12.12 -3.53 -18.96
CA ALA A 14 -12.24 -3.68 -17.52
C ALA A 14 -10.98 -4.25 -16.87
N ILE A 15 -10.32 -5.24 -17.50
CA ILE A 15 -9.05 -5.84 -17.04
C ILE A 15 -7.83 -5.28 -17.77
N GLY A 16 -8.01 -4.23 -18.56
CA GLY A 16 -6.96 -3.62 -19.39
C GLY A 16 -5.66 -3.32 -18.64
N PRO A 17 -5.70 -2.69 -17.45
CA PRO A 17 -4.51 -2.39 -16.66
C PRO A 17 -3.70 -3.65 -16.29
N THR A 18 -4.38 -4.70 -15.86
CA THR A 18 -3.76 -5.98 -15.51
C THR A 18 -3.13 -6.64 -16.75
N LEU A 19 -3.86 -6.68 -17.87
CA LEU A 19 -3.35 -7.24 -19.13
C LEU A 19 -2.13 -6.48 -19.66
N ALA A 20 -2.09 -5.15 -19.54
CA ALA A 20 -0.96 -4.34 -19.96
C ALA A 20 0.32 -4.73 -19.22
N LEU A 21 0.25 -4.94 -17.89
CA LEU A 21 1.40 -5.39 -17.10
C LEU A 21 1.81 -6.83 -17.42
N VAL A 22 0.85 -7.75 -17.52
CA VAL A 22 1.13 -9.14 -17.89
C VAL A 22 1.78 -9.22 -19.26
N PHE A 23 1.27 -8.49 -20.25
CA PHE A 23 1.87 -8.43 -21.58
C PHE A 23 3.31 -7.87 -21.53
N THR A 24 3.53 -6.80 -20.77
CA THR A 24 4.86 -6.22 -20.59
C THR A 24 5.84 -7.23 -19.96
N THR A 25 5.39 -8.02 -18.98
CA THR A 25 6.23 -9.05 -18.36
C THR A 25 6.56 -10.17 -19.33
N LEU A 26 5.61 -10.60 -20.18
CA LEU A 26 5.85 -11.60 -21.21
C LEU A 26 6.85 -11.10 -22.27
N VAL A 27 6.76 -9.84 -22.69
CA VAL A 27 7.73 -9.20 -23.60
C VAL A 27 9.13 -9.18 -22.97
N LEU A 28 9.25 -8.80 -21.68
CA LEU A 28 10.53 -8.83 -20.97
C LEU A 28 11.12 -10.23 -20.88
N LEU A 29 10.31 -11.23 -20.56
CA LEU A 29 10.72 -12.64 -20.55
C LEU A 29 11.22 -13.09 -21.92
N PHE A 30 10.46 -12.82 -22.96
CA PHE A 30 10.82 -13.17 -24.33
C PHE A 30 12.14 -12.51 -24.73
N CYS A 31 12.29 -11.20 -24.49
CA CYS A 31 13.52 -10.47 -24.78
C CYS A 31 14.72 -10.99 -23.99
N THR A 32 14.50 -11.55 -22.81
CA THR A 32 15.60 -12.08 -21.98
C THR A 32 16.08 -13.45 -22.46
N ILE A 33 15.14 -14.30 -22.86
CA ILE A 33 15.42 -15.70 -23.25
C ILE A 33 15.97 -15.78 -24.68
N THR A 34 15.38 -15.00 -25.60
CA THR A 34 15.65 -15.16 -27.05
C THR A 34 16.71 -14.22 -27.60
N ILE A 35 16.81 -12.97 -27.09
CA ILE A 35 17.54 -11.90 -27.79
C ILE A 35 18.72 -11.34 -27.00
N SER A 36 18.97 -11.79 -25.76
CA SER A 36 20.01 -11.24 -24.87
C SER A 36 20.07 -9.68 -24.90
N THR A 37 18.90 -9.04 -24.80
CA THR A 37 18.77 -7.59 -24.96
C THR A 37 19.56 -6.81 -23.92
N PRO A 38 20.17 -5.67 -24.28
CA PRO A 38 20.86 -4.80 -23.34
C PRO A 38 19.95 -4.31 -22.21
N VAL A 39 20.52 -4.09 -21.03
CA VAL A 39 19.78 -3.70 -19.81
C VAL A 39 18.97 -2.41 -19.99
N TYR A 40 19.51 -1.42 -20.71
CA TYR A 40 18.80 -0.16 -20.96
C TYR A 40 17.52 -0.33 -21.80
N ILE A 41 17.46 -1.29 -22.74
CA ILE A 41 16.24 -1.59 -23.52
C ILE A 41 15.16 -2.14 -22.58
N LYS A 42 15.52 -3.03 -21.65
CA LYS A 42 14.60 -3.59 -20.65
C LYS A 42 14.00 -2.51 -19.77
N LYS A 43 14.79 -1.48 -19.41
CA LYS A 43 14.33 -0.28 -18.72
C LYS A 43 13.20 0.42 -19.47
N TYR A 44 13.43 0.70 -20.75
CA TYR A 44 12.43 1.38 -21.59
C TYR A 44 11.18 0.52 -21.78
N ILE A 45 11.30 -0.78 -22.01
CA ILE A 45 10.15 -1.70 -22.11
C ILE A 45 9.31 -1.62 -20.84
N SER A 46 9.93 -1.73 -19.66
CA SER A 46 9.22 -1.65 -18.38
C SER A 46 8.56 -0.29 -18.16
N PHE A 47 9.26 0.80 -18.47
CA PHE A 47 8.72 2.16 -18.33
C PHE A 47 7.54 2.41 -19.26
N PHE A 48 7.64 2.02 -20.53
CA PHE A 48 6.53 2.11 -21.49
C PHE A 48 5.35 1.20 -21.08
N GLY A 49 5.62 0.01 -20.54
CA GLY A 49 4.58 -0.85 -19.98
C GLY A 49 3.79 -0.18 -18.84
N ILE A 50 4.48 0.53 -17.94
CA ILE A 50 3.82 1.32 -16.89
C ILE A 50 2.98 2.45 -17.49
N LEU A 51 3.48 3.16 -18.51
CA LEU A 51 2.72 4.21 -19.19
C LEU A 51 1.48 3.66 -19.91
N ILE A 52 1.59 2.51 -20.57
CA ILE A 52 0.44 1.81 -21.18
C ILE A 52 -0.58 1.43 -20.10
N THR A 53 -0.13 0.96 -18.94
CA THR A 53 -1.01 0.64 -17.82
C THR A 53 -1.77 1.88 -17.34
N LEU A 54 -1.09 3.01 -17.17
CA LEU A 54 -1.74 4.28 -16.79
C LEU A 54 -2.75 4.74 -17.85
N PHE A 55 -2.43 4.55 -19.13
CA PHE A 55 -3.35 4.85 -20.23
C PHE A 55 -4.59 3.94 -20.20
N THR A 56 -4.43 2.64 -19.95
CA THR A 56 -5.56 1.71 -19.82
C THR A 56 -6.42 1.99 -18.59
N ILE A 57 -5.81 2.47 -17.48
CA ILE A 57 -6.57 2.99 -16.32
C ILE A 57 -7.43 4.19 -16.73
N PHE A 58 -6.88 5.11 -17.51
CA PHE A 58 -7.65 6.25 -18.02
C PHE A 58 -8.82 5.80 -18.92
N LEU A 59 -8.62 4.81 -19.78
CA LEU A 59 -9.69 4.23 -20.60
C LEU A 59 -10.77 3.57 -19.75
N LYS A 60 -10.40 2.95 -18.63
CA LYS A 60 -11.34 2.35 -17.67
C LYS A 60 -12.23 3.40 -16.99
N PHE A 61 -11.75 4.62 -16.74
CA PHE A 61 -12.59 5.74 -16.33
C PHE A 61 -13.62 6.08 -17.41
N GLY A 62 -13.26 6.03 -18.68
CA GLY A 62 -14.19 6.23 -19.80
C GLY A 62 -15.28 5.15 -19.85
N LEU A 63 -14.94 3.90 -19.53
CA LEU A 63 -15.88 2.80 -19.41
C LEU A 63 -16.87 3.04 -18.26
N PHE A 64 -16.35 3.39 -17.07
CA PHE A 64 -17.17 3.72 -15.90
C PHE A 64 -18.11 4.90 -16.15
N ALA A 65 -17.64 5.94 -16.85
CA ALA A 65 -18.48 7.10 -17.20
C ALA A 65 -19.64 6.75 -18.14
N ARG A 66 -19.54 5.65 -18.92
CA ARG A 66 -20.59 5.18 -19.84
C ARG A 66 -21.59 4.24 -19.18
N GLU A 67 -21.10 3.30 -18.38
CA GLU A 67 -21.88 2.16 -17.87
C GLU A 67 -22.16 2.24 -16.37
N GLY A 68 -21.48 3.16 -15.63
CA GLY A 68 -21.54 3.21 -14.19
C GLY A 68 -20.86 2.02 -13.53
N VAL A 69 -21.32 1.65 -12.33
CA VAL A 69 -20.85 0.44 -11.62
C VAL A 69 -21.34 -0.79 -12.37
N ASN A 70 -20.43 -1.60 -12.85
CA ASN A 70 -20.79 -2.80 -13.63
C ASN A 70 -19.79 -3.95 -13.40
N SER A 71 -20.29 -5.18 -13.51
CA SER A 71 -19.51 -6.40 -13.38
C SER A 71 -19.27 -7.05 -14.75
N TYR A 72 -18.08 -7.65 -14.91
CA TYR A 72 -17.63 -8.29 -16.14
C TYR A 72 -17.14 -9.71 -15.85
N PHE A 73 -17.00 -10.53 -16.91
CA PHE A 73 -16.54 -11.93 -16.81
C PHE A 73 -17.38 -12.79 -15.86
N SER A 74 -18.70 -12.74 -16.02
CA SER A 74 -19.64 -13.47 -15.16
C SER A 74 -19.43 -13.12 -13.67
N GLU A 75 -19.48 -11.82 -13.37
CA GLU A 75 -19.42 -11.28 -12.01
C GLU A 75 -18.10 -11.57 -11.26
N LYS A 76 -16.99 -11.70 -12.00
CA LYS A 76 -15.68 -11.90 -11.37
C LYS A 76 -14.88 -10.62 -11.22
N ILE A 77 -15.10 -9.66 -12.12
CA ILE A 77 -14.39 -8.38 -12.18
C ILE A 77 -15.40 -7.26 -12.05
N LEU A 78 -15.11 -6.30 -11.20
CA LEU A 78 -15.95 -5.15 -10.92
C LEU A 78 -15.26 -3.85 -11.33
N VAL A 79 -15.99 -2.99 -12.01
CA VAL A 79 -15.60 -1.61 -12.26
C VAL A 79 -16.49 -0.71 -11.41
N ASP A 80 -15.93 -0.23 -10.32
CA ASP A 80 -16.54 0.69 -9.36
C ASP A 80 -15.54 1.78 -8.95
N GLU A 81 -15.96 2.71 -8.13
CA GLU A 81 -15.15 3.81 -7.65
C GLU A 81 -13.91 3.30 -6.87
N PHE A 82 -14.04 2.21 -6.11
CA PHE A 82 -12.93 1.59 -5.38
C PHE A 82 -11.89 1.00 -6.33
N SER A 83 -12.33 0.30 -7.39
CA SER A 83 -11.43 -0.25 -8.40
C SER A 83 -10.67 0.85 -9.14
N LEU A 84 -11.35 1.95 -9.51
CA LEU A 84 -10.73 3.06 -10.21
C LEU A 84 -9.65 3.74 -9.37
N VAL A 85 -9.98 4.12 -8.13
CA VAL A 85 -9.03 4.77 -7.22
C VAL A 85 -7.87 3.82 -6.87
N GLY A 86 -8.15 2.55 -6.63
CA GLY A 86 -7.12 1.54 -6.35
C GLY A 86 -6.18 1.33 -7.52
N ASN A 87 -6.70 1.26 -8.75
CA ASN A 87 -5.87 1.14 -9.95
C ASN A 87 -4.97 2.37 -10.14
N VAL A 88 -5.50 3.58 -9.94
CA VAL A 88 -4.70 4.82 -9.98
C VAL A 88 -3.59 4.77 -8.93
N LEU A 89 -3.90 4.37 -7.69
CA LEU A 89 -2.89 4.28 -6.62
C LEU A 89 -1.78 3.29 -6.96
N ILE A 90 -2.11 2.09 -7.43
CA ILE A 90 -1.11 1.08 -7.81
C ILE A 90 -0.26 1.58 -8.99
N GLY A 91 -0.88 2.19 -9.99
CA GLY A 91 -0.18 2.79 -11.13
C GLY A 91 0.78 3.92 -10.71
N LEU A 92 0.35 4.78 -9.79
CA LEU A 92 1.19 5.85 -9.22
C LEU A 92 2.33 5.27 -8.37
N VAL A 93 2.09 4.26 -7.55
CA VAL A 93 3.15 3.57 -6.78
C VAL A 93 4.21 3.03 -7.72
N LEU A 94 3.84 2.35 -8.82
CA LEU A 94 4.78 1.87 -9.83
C LEU A 94 5.61 3.00 -10.43
N LEU A 95 4.97 4.10 -10.83
CA LEU A 95 5.64 5.23 -11.47
C LEU A 95 6.61 5.92 -10.51
N LEU A 96 6.16 6.21 -9.28
CA LEU A 96 6.94 6.93 -8.28
C LEU A 96 8.15 6.12 -7.77
N THR A 97 8.05 4.79 -7.74
CA THR A 97 9.13 3.91 -7.26
C THR A 97 10.06 3.43 -8.37
N PHE A 98 9.77 3.70 -9.65
CA PHE A 98 10.51 3.19 -10.80
C PHE A 98 12.01 3.49 -10.73
N ASN A 99 12.39 4.72 -10.41
CA ASN A 99 13.82 5.09 -10.32
C ASN A 99 14.54 4.37 -9.17
N SER A 100 13.88 4.16 -8.04
CA SER A 100 14.46 3.52 -6.86
C SER A 100 14.79 2.06 -7.13
N PHE A 101 13.84 1.29 -7.70
CA PHE A 101 14.11 -0.12 -7.97
C PHE A 101 15.03 -0.33 -9.17
N TRP A 102 15.03 0.59 -10.16
CA TRP A 102 15.99 0.52 -11.24
C TRP A 102 17.43 0.60 -10.71
N LYS A 103 17.76 1.59 -9.87
CA LYS A 103 19.09 1.76 -9.29
C LYS A 103 19.50 0.56 -8.45
N THR A 104 18.63 0.09 -7.56
CA THR A 104 18.91 -1.07 -6.72
C THR A 104 19.14 -2.33 -7.54
N SER A 105 18.44 -2.49 -8.67
CA SER A 105 18.64 -3.64 -9.55
C SER A 105 19.96 -3.60 -10.32
N GLU A 106 20.51 -2.42 -10.60
CA GLU A 106 21.86 -2.29 -11.18
C GLU A 106 22.94 -2.66 -10.16
N GLU A 107 22.70 -2.44 -8.87
CA GLU A 107 23.62 -2.76 -7.78
C GLU A 107 23.66 -4.27 -7.44
N ILE A 108 22.61 -5.03 -7.74
CA ILE A 108 22.48 -6.45 -7.40
C ILE A 108 22.83 -7.32 -8.61
N ASP A 109 24.07 -7.78 -8.74
CA ASP A 109 24.59 -8.84 -9.62
C ASP A 109 23.74 -9.16 -10.88
N ASN A 110 23.54 -8.22 -11.80
CA ASN A 110 22.80 -8.39 -13.06
C ASN A 110 21.38 -8.98 -12.98
N LYS A 111 20.73 -8.97 -11.81
CA LYS A 111 19.35 -9.46 -11.64
C LYS A 111 18.27 -8.43 -11.98
N THR A 112 18.61 -7.43 -12.75
CA THR A 112 17.73 -6.32 -13.14
C THR A 112 16.43 -6.81 -13.79
N THR A 113 16.50 -7.81 -14.66
CA THR A 113 15.32 -8.30 -15.38
C THR A 113 14.38 -9.10 -14.49
N GLU A 114 14.94 -9.96 -13.62
CA GLU A 114 14.17 -10.74 -12.65
C GLU A 114 13.40 -9.81 -11.71
N ALA A 115 14.07 -8.78 -11.20
CA ALA A 115 13.44 -7.79 -10.34
C ALA A 115 12.29 -7.04 -11.03
N LEU A 116 12.49 -6.58 -12.28
CA LEU A 116 11.45 -5.89 -13.05
C LEU A 116 10.23 -6.77 -13.28
N ILE A 117 10.46 -8.05 -13.68
CA ILE A 117 9.38 -9.02 -13.85
C ILE A 117 8.60 -9.20 -12.57
N LEU A 118 9.27 -9.40 -11.43
CA LEU A 118 8.62 -9.57 -10.13
C LEU A 118 7.81 -8.33 -9.70
N VAL A 119 8.34 -7.12 -9.92
CA VAL A 119 7.61 -5.87 -9.66
C VAL A 119 6.35 -5.77 -10.51
N LEU A 120 6.45 -5.99 -11.83
CA LEU A 120 5.29 -5.88 -12.73
C LEU A 120 4.27 -6.99 -12.48
N MET A 121 4.70 -8.22 -12.19
CA MET A 121 3.81 -9.32 -11.80
C MET A 121 3.11 -9.04 -10.48
N SER A 122 3.82 -8.51 -9.47
CA SER A 122 3.16 -8.16 -8.21
C SER A 122 2.11 -7.08 -8.39
N ALA A 123 2.39 -6.07 -9.20
CA ALA A 123 1.43 -5.02 -9.49
C ALA A 123 0.21 -5.55 -10.26
N SER A 124 0.42 -6.46 -11.24
CA SER A 124 -0.69 -7.08 -11.97
C SER A 124 -1.61 -7.88 -11.04
N GLY A 125 -1.03 -8.60 -10.07
CA GLY A 125 -1.79 -9.31 -9.03
C GLY A 125 -2.61 -8.36 -8.16
N PHE A 126 -2.02 -7.26 -7.71
CA PHE A 126 -2.73 -6.28 -6.88
C PHE A 126 -3.77 -5.48 -7.65
N LEU A 127 -3.58 -5.20 -8.96
CA LEU A 127 -4.64 -4.65 -9.82
C LEU A 127 -5.83 -5.62 -9.91
N LEU A 128 -5.55 -6.90 -10.15
CA LEU A 128 -6.59 -7.94 -10.18
C LEU A 128 -7.32 -8.05 -8.83
N MET A 129 -6.60 -7.97 -7.72
CA MET A 129 -7.16 -7.98 -6.37
C MET A 129 -8.14 -6.84 -6.13
N VAL A 130 -7.80 -5.63 -6.57
CA VAL A 130 -8.63 -4.43 -6.42
C VAL A 130 -9.85 -4.47 -7.36
N ASP A 131 -9.72 -5.10 -8.51
CA ASP A 131 -10.79 -5.26 -9.49
C ASP A 131 -11.71 -6.46 -9.20
N ALA A 132 -11.35 -7.32 -8.24
CA ALA A 132 -12.12 -8.52 -7.94
C ALA A 132 -13.48 -8.20 -7.30
N GLU A 133 -14.57 -8.74 -7.86
CA GLU A 133 -15.87 -8.81 -7.24
C GLU A 133 -16.03 -10.07 -6.39
N ASN A 134 -15.40 -11.17 -6.83
CA ASN A 134 -15.50 -12.47 -6.19
C ASN A 134 -14.32 -12.71 -5.23
N PHE A 135 -14.58 -13.28 -4.03
CA PHE A 135 -13.55 -13.57 -3.03
C PHE A 135 -12.44 -14.51 -3.53
N ILE A 136 -12.76 -15.42 -4.46
CA ILE A 136 -11.76 -16.33 -5.05
C ILE A 136 -10.83 -15.53 -5.96
N MET A 137 -11.36 -14.63 -6.81
CA MET A 137 -10.55 -13.75 -7.66
C MET A 137 -9.70 -12.79 -6.82
N LEU A 138 -10.27 -12.28 -5.71
CA LEU A 138 -9.55 -11.46 -4.75
C LEU A 138 -8.36 -12.23 -4.16
N PHE A 139 -8.57 -13.50 -3.78
CA PHE A 139 -7.51 -14.39 -3.28
C PHE A 139 -6.42 -14.62 -4.35
N ILE A 140 -6.80 -14.92 -5.59
CA ILE A 140 -5.85 -15.14 -6.69
C ILE A 140 -5.00 -13.89 -6.92
N GLY A 141 -5.63 -12.72 -7.00
CA GLY A 141 -4.91 -11.45 -7.16
C GLY A 141 -3.95 -11.18 -6.01
N LEU A 142 -4.40 -11.42 -4.77
CA LEU A 142 -3.59 -11.31 -3.55
C LEU A 142 -2.37 -12.23 -3.59
N GLU A 143 -2.51 -13.48 -4.03
CA GLU A 143 -1.41 -14.45 -4.08
C GLU A 143 -0.42 -14.14 -5.20
N ILE A 144 -0.87 -13.79 -6.41
CA ILE A 144 0.02 -13.37 -7.49
C ILE A 144 0.88 -12.18 -7.04
N GLY A 145 0.25 -11.18 -6.42
CA GLY A 145 0.96 -10.01 -5.88
C GLY A 145 1.96 -10.39 -4.81
N SER A 146 1.55 -11.22 -3.85
CA SER A 146 2.33 -11.54 -2.66
C SER A 146 3.52 -12.45 -2.93
N ILE A 147 3.35 -13.52 -3.71
CA ILE A 147 4.45 -14.44 -4.06
C ILE A 147 5.57 -13.69 -4.77
N SER A 148 5.21 -12.77 -5.66
CA SER A 148 6.17 -11.90 -6.32
C SER A 148 6.94 -11.01 -5.33
N LEU A 149 6.26 -10.46 -4.30
CA LEU A 149 6.93 -9.68 -3.25
C LEU A 149 7.82 -10.54 -2.34
N TYR A 150 7.43 -11.79 -2.05
CA TYR A 150 8.27 -12.71 -1.26
C TYR A 150 9.59 -13.00 -1.98
N ALA A 151 9.54 -13.26 -3.28
CA ALA A 151 10.72 -13.47 -4.11
C ALA A 151 11.57 -12.19 -4.21
N LEU A 152 10.94 -11.02 -4.33
CA LEU A 152 11.62 -9.73 -4.41
C LEU A 152 12.37 -9.40 -3.11
N ALA A 153 11.82 -9.74 -1.94
CA ALA A 153 12.48 -9.56 -0.64
C ALA A 153 13.79 -10.35 -0.55
N GLY A 154 13.86 -11.55 -1.14
CA GLY A 154 15.03 -12.43 -1.17
C GLY A 154 15.89 -12.29 -2.42
N LEU A 155 15.81 -11.19 -3.17
CA LEU A 155 16.53 -11.04 -4.43
C LEU A 155 18.05 -11.05 -4.26
N ASN A 156 18.56 -10.50 -3.14
CA ASN A 156 19.99 -10.52 -2.78
C ASN A 156 20.34 -11.83 -2.06
N ARG A 157 20.58 -12.90 -2.83
CA ARG A 157 20.85 -14.25 -2.29
C ARG A 157 22.13 -14.35 -1.47
N GLY A 158 23.08 -13.44 -1.65
CA GLY A 158 24.33 -13.40 -0.89
C GLY A 158 24.18 -12.81 0.51
N ASP A 159 23.07 -12.13 0.79
CA ASP A 159 22.78 -11.50 2.08
C ASP A 159 21.88 -12.39 2.95
N GLN A 160 22.37 -12.75 4.14
CA GLN A 160 21.62 -13.56 5.09
C GLN A 160 20.33 -12.87 5.56
N LEU A 161 20.37 -11.53 5.75
CA LEU A 161 19.18 -10.78 6.16
C LEU A 161 18.10 -10.79 5.08
N SER A 162 18.49 -10.72 3.80
CA SER A 162 17.56 -10.80 2.67
C SER A 162 16.91 -12.18 2.58
N ASN A 163 17.69 -13.27 2.78
CA ASN A 163 17.16 -14.63 2.79
C ASN A 163 16.20 -14.87 3.96
N GLU A 164 16.54 -14.40 5.16
CA GLU A 164 15.69 -14.48 6.34
C GLU A 164 14.40 -13.67 6.16
N ALA A 165 14.49 -12.45 5.64
CA ALA A 165 13.35 -11.59 5.34
C ALA A 165 12.36 -12.29 4.38
N SER A 166 12.86 -12.85 3.28
CA SER A 166 12.05 -13.58 2.30
C SER A 166 11.36 -14.78 2.92
N LEU A 167 12.09 -15.59 3.69
CA LEU A 167 11.54 -16.78 4.33
C LEU A 167 10.44 -16.44 5.36
N LYS A 168 10.68 -15.44 6.23
CA LYS A 168 9.70 -14.97 7.21
C LYS A 168 8.45 -14.42 6.52
N TYR A 169 8.64 -13.63 5.44
CA TYR A 169 7.54 -13.04 4.70
C TYR A 169 6.69 -14.11 4.02
N PHE A 170 7.33 -15.10 3.41
CA PHE A 170 6.64 -16.23 2.77
C PHE A 170 5.89 -17.08 3.79
N LEU A 171 6.54 -17.54 4.88
CA LEU A 171 5.89 -18.46 5.84
C LEU A 171 4.70 -17.80 6.55
N LEU A 172 4.88 -16.57 7.06
CA LEU A 172 3.79 -15.87 7.74
C LEU A 172 2.70 -15.42 6.76
N GLY A 173 3.10 -15.04 5.54
CA GLY A 173 2.18 -14.66 4.48
C GLY A 173 1.31 -15.82 4.02
N SER A 174 1.89 -17.02 3.82
CA SER A 174 1.14 -18.22 3.46
C SER A 174 0.15 -18.65 4.54
N LEU A 175 0.52 -18.50 5.83
CA LEU A 175 -0.41 -18.73 6.92
C LEU A 175 -1.62 -17.79 6.85
N ALA A 176 -1.38 -16.50 6.61
CA ALA A 176 -2.46 -15.51 6.47
C ALA A 176 -3.36 -15.83 5.25
N SER A 177 -2.78 -16.29 4.17
CA SER A 177 -3.50 -16.75 2.97
C SER A 177 -4.37 -17.97 3.22
N CYS A 178 -3.87 -18.93 4.01
CA CYS A 178 -4.68 -20.08 4.45
C CYS A 178 -5.88 -19.66 5.31
N ILE A 179 -5.69 -18.69 6.21
CA ILE A 179 -6.77 -18.12 7.01
C ILE A 179 -7.81 -17.45 6.09
N PHE A 180 -7.35 -16.65 5.13
CA PHE A 180 -8.22 -15.95 4.18
C PHE A 180 -9.09 -16.94 3.39
N ILE A 181 -8.48 -17.93 2.72
CA ILE A 181 -9.23 -18.87 1.88
C ILE A 181 -10.16 -19.77 2.70
N TYR A 182 -9.79 -20.09 3.94
CA TYR A 182 -10.68 -20.80 4.85
C TYR A 182 -11.90 -19.93 5.21
N GLY A 183 -11.72 -18.62 5.41
CA GLY A 183 -12.82 -17.66 5.59
C GLY A 183 -13.76 -17.64 4.39
N VAL A 184 -13.23 -17.63 3.17
CA VAL A 184 -14.03 -17.70 1.93
C VAL A 184 -14.85 -18.99 1.90
N SER A 185 -14.26 -20.13 2.26
CA SER A 185 -14.98 -21.41 2.28
C SER A 185 -16.13 -21.43 3.29
N LEU A 186 -15.97 -20.78 4.46
CA LEU A 186 -17.05 -20.67 5.45
C LEU A 186 -18.22 -19.83 4.95
N ILE A 187 -17.95 -18.73 4.23
CA ILE A 187 -19.00 -17.92 3.60
C ILE A 187 -19.74 -18.76 2.55
N TYR A 188 -18.98 -19.46 1.70
CA TYR A 188 -19.57 -20.30 0.65
C TYR A 188 -20.46 -21.41 1.23
N VAL A 189 -20.01 -22.11 2.27
CA VAL A 189 -20.79 -23.16 2.96
C VAL A 189 -22.05 -22.59 3.61
N SER A 190 -22.00 -21.37 4.17
CA SER A 190 -23.12 -20.79 4.91
C SER A 190 -24.17 -20.10 4.02
N LEU A 191 -23.74 -19.47 2.92
CA LEU A 191 -24.59 -18.64 2.07
C LEU A 191 -24.71 -19.17 0.63
N SER A 192 -23.85 -20.12 0.22
CA SER A 192 -23.73 -20.64 -1.17
C SER A 192 -23.38 -19.58 -2.20
N ILE A 193 -22.69 -18.51 -1.78
CA ILE A 193 -22.27 -17.37 -2.59
C ILE A 193 -20.78 -17.08 -2.37
N SER A 194 -20.18 -16.36 -3.32
CA SER A 194 -18.76 -16.01 -3.26
C SER A 194 -18.45 -14.56 -3.68
N GLY A 195 -19.46 -13.78 -4.05
CA GLY A 195 -19.35 -12.37 -4.43
C GLY A 195 -19.42 -11.42 -3.24
N VAL A 196 -18.77 -10.27 -3.36
CA VAL A 196 -18.76 -9.21 -2.34
C VAL A 196 -20.13 -8.54 -2.25
N TYR A 197 -20.73 -8.18 -3.41
CA TYR A 197 -22.09 -7.62 -3.47
C TYR A 197 -23.15 -8.65 -3.12
N GLU A 198 -23.03 -9.88 -3.62
CA GLU A 198 -23.93 -10.97 -3.28
C GLU A 198 -24.00 -11.20 -1.76
N THR A 199 -22.85 -11.15 -1.08
CA THR A 199 -22.78 -11.28 0.38
C THR A 199 -23.57 -10.18 1.07
N SER A 200 -23.48 -8.93 0.61
CA SER A 200 -24.25 -7.81 1.14
C SER A 200 -25.75 -8.01 0.97
N ILE A 201 -26.19 -8.44 -0.23
CA ILE A 201 -27.60 -8.72 -0.55
C ILE A 201 -28.14 -9.83 0.35
N ALA A 202 -27.39 -10.93 0.50
CA ALA A 202 -27.78 -12.06 1.34
C ALA A 202 -27.90 -11.66 2.82
N ILE A 203 -26.95 -10.89 3.35
CA ILE A 203 -26.96 -10.37 4.72
C ILE A 203 -28.19 -9.48 4.96
N ASN A 204 -28.50 -8.60 4.00
CA ASN A 204 -29.68 -7.73 4.10
C ASN A 204 -30.98 -8.54 4.07
N PHE A 205 -31.06 -9.56 3.21
CA PHE A 205 -32.24 -10.42 3.07
C PHE A 205 -32.52 -11.26 4.32
N ILE A 206 -31.46 -11.89 4.90
CA ILE A 206 -31.55 -12.71 6.12
C ILE A 206 -31.87 -11.84 7.34
N GLY A 207 -31.45 -10.58 7.29
CA GLY A 207 -31.55 -9.62 8.37
C GLY A 207 -30.33 -9.68 9.32
N PRO A 208 -29.84 -8.51 9.77
CA PRO A 208 -28.60 -8.40 10.55
C PRO A 208 -28.55 -9.27 11.81
N ASN A 209 -29.70 -9.57 12.42
CA ASN A 209 -29.77 -10.34 13.67
C ASN A 209 -29.76 -11.87 13.46
N ASN A 210 -30.07 -12.34 12.25
CA ASN A 210 -30.22 -13.77 11.93
C ASN A 210 -29.05 -14.36 11.16
N ILE A 211 -27.94 -13.63 11.04
CA ILE A 211 -26.78 -14.08 10.26
C ILE A 211 -26.13 -15.29 10.94
N PRO A 212 -25.83 -16.35 10.20
CA PRO A 212 -25.13 -17.52 10.73
C PRO A 212 -23.76 -17.11 11.33
N LEU A 213 -23.41 -17.70 12.46
CA LEU A 213 -22.12 -17.47 13.11
C LEU A 213 -20.95 -17.84 12.17
N THR A 214 -21.12 -18.85 11.34
CA THR A 214 -20.15 -19.28 10.31
C THR A 214 -19.85 -18.18 9.31
N THR A 215 -20.84 -17.38 8.89
CA THR A 215 -20.64 -16.23 8.01
C THR A 215 -19.82 -15.14 8.72
N LEU A 216 -20.15 -14.82 9.98
CA LEU A 216 -19.40 -13.81 10.74
C LEU A 216 -17.93 -14.22 10.93
N ILE A 217 -17.70 -15.47 11.30
CA ILE A 217 -16.33 -16.02 11.43
C ILE A 217 -15.61 -15.98 10.08
N GLY A 218 -16.29 -16.35 8.97
CA GLY A 218 -15.72 -16.31 7.64
C GLY A 218 -15.27 -14.90 7.25
N LEU A 219 -16.12 -13.88 7.50
CA LEU A 219 -15.78 -12.48 7.25
C LEU A 219 -14.59 -12.00 8.10
N ILE A 220 -14.55 -12.36 9.40
CA ILE A 220 -13.40 -12.06 10.27
C ILE A 220 -12.12 -12.66 9.70
N MET A 221 -12.15 -13.90 9.25
CA MET A 221 -10.96 -14.58 8.70
C MET A 221 -10.46 -13.93 7.41
N ILE A 222 -11.36 -13.50 6.51
CA ILE A 222 -11.00 -12.73 5.33
C ILE A 222 -10.34 -11.41 5.73
N ILE A 223 -10.93 -10.69 6.69
CA ILE A 223 -10.37 -9.43 7.20
C ILE A 223 -8.99 -9.67 7.83
N VAL A 224 -8.81 -10.72 8.64
CA VAL A 224 -7.52 -11.09 9.25
C VAL A 224 -6.44 -11.32 8.19
N GLY A 225 -6.77 -12.00 7.08
CA GLY A 225 -5.84 -12.17 5.96
C GLY A 225 -5.39 -10.84 5.35
N LEU A 226 -6.30 -9.87 5.24
CA LEU A 226 -5.99 -8.51 4.76
C LEU A 226 -5.23 -7.69 5.82
N LEU A 227 -5.56 -7.82 7.10
CA LEU A 227 -4.85 -7.16 8.21
C LEU A 227 -3.38 -7.57 8.27
N PHE A 228 -3.06 -8.82 7.97
CA PHE A 228 -1.69 -9.26 7.83
C PHE A 228 -0.94 -8.46 6.74
N LYS A 229 -1.55 -8.26 5.57
CA LYS A 229 -0.91 -7.55 4.45
C LYS A 229 -0.63 -6.08 4.76
N VAL A 230 -1.46 -5.43 5.55
CA VAL A 230 -1.23 -4.04 5.98
C VAL A 230 -0.34 -3.94 7.23
N ALA A 231 0.11 -5.06 7.77
CA ALA A 231 0.90 -5.17 9.00
C ALA A 231 0.19 -4.55 10.22
N ALA A 232 -1.12 -4.74 10.36
CA ALA A 232 -1.85 -4.35 11.56
C ALA A 232 -1.57 -5.33 12.71
N ALA A 233 -1.55 -4.85 13.97
CA ALA A 233 -1.38 -5.74 15.12
C ALA A 233 -2.67 -6.58 15.35
N PRO A 234 -2.51 -7.86 15.74
CA PRO A 234 -1.28 -8.53 16.17
C PRO A 234 -0.44 -9.17 15.03
N PHE A 235 -0.71 -8.88 13.76
CA PHE A 235 -0.10 -9.52 12.59
C PHE A 235 1.12 -8.77 12.03
N GLN A 236 1.70 -7.82 12.77
CA GLN A 236 2.78 -6.92 12.32
C GLN A 236 4.19 -7.53 12.36
N ALA A 237 4.38 -8.68 12.97
CA ALA A 237 5.71 -9.21 13.33
C ALA A 237 6.69 -9.37 12.14
N TRP A 238 6.16 -9.61 10.93
CA TRP A 238 6.95 -9.77 9.72
C TRP A 238 7.56 -8.46 9.20
N ALA A 239 6.87 -7.33 9.38
CA ALA A 239 7.17 -6.10 8.66
C ALA A 239 8.55 -5.49 9.02
N PRO A 240 8.98 -5.41 10.29
CA PRO A 240 10.30 -4.86 10.62
C PRO A 240 11.46 -5.67 10.04
N ASP A 241 11.38 -7.00 10.08
CA ASP A 241 12.42 -7.88 9.58
C ASP A 241 12.48 -7.84 8.05
N VAL A 242 11.33 -7.81 7.39
CA VAL A 242 11.24 -7.72 5.92
C VAL A 242 11.74 -6.35 5.42
N TYR A 243 11.39 -5.24 6.08
CA TYR A 243 11.87 -3.92 5.65
C TYR A 243 13.38 -3.79 5.86
N GLN A 244 13.92 -4.33 6.95
CA GLN A 244 15.35 -4.31 7.22
C GLN A 244 16.13 -5.16 6.22
N GLY A 245 15.72 -6.40 5.98
CA GLY A 245 16.46 -7.37 5.18
C GLY A 245 16.26 -7.23 3.67
N SER A 246 15.15 -6.65 3.21
CA SER A 246 14.94 -6.48 1.77
C SER A 246 15.82 -5.37 1.18
N PRO A 247 16.24 -5.51 -0.11
CA PRO A 247 16.99 -4.47 -0.78
C PRO A 247 16.22 -3.13 -0.81
N THR A 248 16.88 -2.05 -0.40
CA THR A 248 16.24 -0.79 0.00
C THR A 248 15.34 -0.17 -1.07
N GLY A 249 15.75 -0.22 -2.34
CA GLY A 249 14.96 0.38 -3.42
C GLY A 249 13.63 -0.31 -3.68
N TYR A 250 13.45 -1.57 -3.27
CA TYR A 250 12.19 -2.29 -3.40
C TYR A 250 11.26 -2.12 -2.20
N VAL A 251 11.79 -1.80 -1.02
CA VAL A 251 10.99 -1.72 0.21
C VAL A 251 9.88 -0.68 0.08
N GLY A 252 10.18 0.49 -0.49
CA GLY A 252 9.19 1.54 -0.71
C GLY A 252 8.00 1.08 -1.57
N TYR A 253 8.29 0.34 -2.65
CA TYR A 253 7.28 -0.26 -3.51
C TYR A 253 6.48 -1.34 -2.78
N MET A 254 7.17 -2.33 -2.17
CA MET A 254 6.54 -3.45 -1.47
C MET A 254 5.58 -2.98 -0.38
N ALA A 255 6.03 -2.01 0.42
CA ALA A 255 5.25 -1.43 1.51
C ALA A 255 4.03 -0.63 1.00
N ALA A 256 4.20 0.15 -0.07
CA ALA A 256 3.16 1.00 -0.61
C ALA A 256 2.09 0.19 -1.36
N VAL A 257 2.49 -0.72 -2.27
CA VAL A 257 1.55 -1.46 -3.13
C VAL A 257 0.67 -2.42 -2.33
N ALA A 258 1.24 -3.15 -1.37
CA ALA A 258 0.48 -4.08 -0.53
C ALA A 258 -0.53 -3.35 0.37
N LYS A 259 -0.14 -2.19 0.94
CA LYS A 259 -1.05 -1.37 1.74
C LYS A 259 -2.13 -0.71 0.87
N ALA A 260 -1.77 -0.17 -0.30
CA ALA A 260 -2.71 0.45 -1.22
C ALA A 260 -3.84 -0.52 -1.58
N SER A 261 -3.50 -1.69 -2.11
CA SER A 261 -4.47 -2.70 -2.53
C SER A 261 -5.32 -3.23 -1.38
N SER A 262 -4.68 -3.61 -0.26
CA SER A 262 -5.40 -4.22 0.86
C SER A 262 -6.33 -3.24 1.57
N PHE A 263 -5.95 -1.96 1.73
CA PHE A 263 -6.85 -0.96 2.33
C PHE A 263 -8.01 -0.57 1.42
N ILE A 264 -7.81 -0.51 0.09
CA ILE A 264 -8.91 -0.30 -0.86
C ILE A 264 -9.92 -1.45 -0.77
N VAL A 265 -9.45 -2.69 -0.72
CA VAL A 265 -10.34 -3.85 -0.58
C VAL A 265 -11.04 -3.85 0.78
N LEU A 266 -10.34 -3.56 1.88
CA LEU A 266 -10.96 -3.42 3.21
C LEU A 266 -12.02 -2.32 3.23
N ALA A 267 -11.77 -1.18 2.59
CA ALA A 267 -12.72 -0.08 2.46
C ALA A 267 -13.97 -0.52 1.67
N ARG A 268 -13.77 -1.24 0.54
CA ARG A 268 -14.89 -1.81 -0.23
C ARG A 268 -15.71 -2.80 0.58
N LEU A 269 -15.05 -3.75 1.28
CA LEU A 269 -15.74 -4.72 2.14
C LEU A 269 -16.55 -4.02 3.24
N SER A 270 -15.99 -2.99 3.87
CA SER A 270 -16.71 -2.22 4.89
C SER A 270 -17.90 -1.45 4.33
N ALA A 271 -17.74 -0.84 3.15
CA ALA A 271 -18.80 -0.06 2.50
C ALA A 271 -19.95 -0.94 1.95
N ILE A 272 -19.63 -2.17 1.54
CA ILE A 272 -20.59 -3.06 0.84
C ILE A 272 -20.97 -4.24 1.72
N SER A 273 -20.06 -5.21 1.93
CA SER A 273 -20.40 -6.48 2.60
C SER A 273 -20.71 -6.33 4.08
N LEU A 274 -20.02 -5.40 4.78
CA LEU A 274 -20.23 -5.18 6.21
C LEU A 274 -21.25 -4.06 6.50
N ARG A 275 -21.76 -3.37 5.50
CA ARG A 275 -22.61 -2.17 5.67
C ARG A 275 -23.72 -2.34 6.71
N PHE A 276 -24.43 -3.46 6.68
CA PHE A 276 -25.56 -3.74 7.55
C PHE A 276 -25.19 -4.38 8.90
N ILE A 277 -23.91 -4.73 9.11
CA ILE A 277 -23.43 -5.49 10.26
C ILE A 277 -22.14 -4.94 10.86
N ILE A 278 -21.73 -3.77 10.44
CA ILE A 278 -20.45 -3.17 10.88
C ILE A 278 -20.37 -3.04 12.40
N ASP A 279 -21.50 -2.78 13.06
CA ASP A 279 -21.60 -2.67 14.51
C ASP A 279 -21.21 -3.96 15.24
N LYS A 280 -21.43 -5.13 14.63
CA LYS A 280 -21.01 -6.42 15.20
C LYS A 280 -19.50 -6.60 15.21
N PHE A 281 -18.79 -5.86 14.37
CA PHE A 281 -17.32 -5.85 14.25
C PHE A 281 -16.66 -4.72 15.05
N ASP A 282 -17.45 -3.87 15.70
CA ASP A 282 -16.94 -2.68 16.42
C ASP A 282 -15.85 -3.03 17.44
N LEU A 283 -16.10 -4.02 18.31
CA LEU A 283 -15.13 -4.47 19.31
C LEU A 283 -13.85 -5.03 18.65
N PHE A 284 -14.00 -5.81 17.58
CA PHE A 284 -12.88 -6.39 16.84
C PHE A 284 -12.00 -5.30 16.23
N PHE A 285 -12.58 -4.36 15.48
CA PHE A 285 -11.83 -3.27 14.87
C PHE A 285 -11.23 -2.34 15.93
N THR A 286 -11.98 -1.98 16.97
CA THR A 286 -11.46 -1.17 18.09
C THR A 286 -10.23 -1.82 18.71
N ALA A 287 -10.26 -3.13 18.98
CA ALA A 287 -9.13 -3.86 19.54
C ALA A 287 -7.92 -3.83 18.58
N VAL A 288 -8.12 -4.14 17.29
CA VAL A 288 -7.05 -4.12 16.28
C VAL A 288 -6.43 -2.73 16.12
N VAL A 289 -7.25 -1.67 16.10
CA VAL A 289 -6.78 -0.27 16.01
C VAL A 289 -5.91 0.07 17.20
N ILE A 290 -6.42 -0.14 18.42
CA ILE A 290 -5.70 0.19 19.68
C ILE A 290 -4.39 -0.61 19.77
N LEU A 291 -4.44 -1.92 19.52
CA LEU A 291 -3.25 -2.77 19.50
C LEU A 291 -2.22 -2.29 18.47
N SER A 292 -2.65 -1.92 17.26
CA SER A 292 -1.75 -1.46 16.20
C SER A 292 -1.02 -0.18 16.57
N VAL A 293 -1.74 0.83 17.05
CA VAL A 293 -1.10 2.11 17.38
C VAL A 293 -0.22 2.02 18.62
N LEU A 294 -0.63 1.26 19.65
CA LEU A 294 0.18 1.06 20.86
C LEU A 294 1.41 0.21 20.58
N ALA A 295 1.27 -0.96 19.96
CA ALA A 295 2.41 -1.81 19.63
C ALA A 295 3.39 -1.10 18.71
N GLY A 296 2.88 -0.43 17.65
CA GLY A 296 3.72 0.35 16.75
C GLY A 296 4.50 1.44 17.48
N ALA A 297 3.87 2.23 18.37
CA ALA A 297 4.52 3.29 19.13
C ALA A 297 5.56 2.75 20.13
N LEU A 298 5.22 1.71 20.87
CA LEU A 298 6.12 1.11 21.86
C LEU A 298 7.38 0.52 21.21
N PHE A 299 7.23 -0.19 20.11
CA PHE A 299 8.37 -0.80 19.43
C PHE A 299 9.18 0.21 18.60
N ALA A 300 8.57 1.26 18.04
CA ALA A 300 9.28 2.29 17.28
C ALA A 300 10.27 3.09 18.14
N THR A 301 9.93 3.39 19.39
CA THR A 301 10.74 4.26 20.27
C THR A 301 12.15 3.74 20.51
N ASN A 302 12.34 2.43 20.59
CA ASN A 302 13.60 1.78 20.92
C ASN A 302 14.43 1.35 19.68
N GLN A 303 13.96 1.66 18.46
CA GLN A 303 14.68 1.24 17.25
C GLN A 303 15.93 2.09 17.02
N THR A 304 17.00 1.40 16.66
CA THR A 304 18.26 2.01 16.19
C THR A 304 18.41 1.95 14.69
N ASP A 305 17.75 0.98 14.04
CA ASP A 305 17.67 0.83 12.58
C ASP A 305 16.49 1.63 12.04
N ILE A 306 16.76 2.48 11.02
CA ILE A 306 15.73 3.38 10.50
C ILE A 306 14.68 2.66 9.65
N LYS A 307 15.02 1.58 8.94
CA LYS A 307 14.05 0.79 8.18
C LYS A 307 13.06 0.10 9.12
N ARG A 308 13.55 -0.44 10.25
CA ARG A 308 12.69 -1.03 11.29
C ARG A 308 11.80 0.03 11.94
N LEU A 309 12.34 1.22 12.19
CA LEU A 309 11.55 2.34 12.72
C LEU A 309 10.41 2.69 11.78
N ILE A 310 10.65 2.80 10.47
CA ILE A 310 9.61 3.08 9.47
C ILE A 310 8.61 1.93 9.36
N ALA A 311 9.04 0.67 9.54
CA ALA A 311 8.14 -0.47 9.56
C ALA A 311 7.15 -0.40 10.75
N TYR A 312 7.63 -0.13 11.97
CA TYR A 312 6.76 0.07 13.14
C TYR A 312 5.89 1.33 13.02
N SER A 313 6.45 2.41 12.45
CA SER A 313 5.65 3.56 12.03
C SER A 313 4.50 3.12 11.11
N GLY A 314 4.79 2.26 10.13
CA GLY A 314 3.78 1.70 9.23
C GLY A 314 2.68 0.89 9.92
N VAL A 315 2.95 0.29 11.08
CA VAL A 315 1.94 -0.36 11.94
C VAL A 315 1.02 0.69 12.57
N ILE A 316 1.59 1.78 13.08
CA ILE A 316 0.79 2.91 13.62
C ILE A 316 -0.14 3.47 12.55
N GLN A 317 0.41 3.76 11.36
CA GLN A 317 -0.37 4.33 10.26
C GLN A 317 -1.49 3.38 9.80
N SER A 318 -1.24 2.06 9.82
CA SER A 318 -2.28 1.06 9.56
C SER A 318 -3.41 1.13 10.59
N GLY A 319 -3.10 1.33 11.86
CA GLY A 319 -4.10 1.55 12.90
C GLY A 319 -4.95 2.81 12.66
N PHE A 320 -4.32 3.94 12.27
CA PHE A 320 -5.04 5.16 11.90
C PHE A 320 -5.98 4.93 10.72
N ILE A 321 -5.51 4.33 9.63
CA ILE A 321 -6.33 4.08 8.43
C ILE A 321 -7.50 3.14 8.76
N LEU A 322 -7.25 2.06 9.53
CA LEU A 322 -8.30 1.13 9.96
C LEU A 322 -9.37 1.82 10.80
N SER A 323 -8.99 2.78 11.64
CA SER A 323 -9.96 3.45 12.51
C SER A 323 -11.06 4.18 11.73
N GLY A 324 -10.77 4.72 10.54
CA GLY A 324 -11.81 5.33 9.72
C GLY A 324 -12.61 4.31 8.91
N ILE A 325 -11.95 3.25 8.39
CA ILE A 325 -12.64 2.18 7.63
C ILE A 325 -13.72 1.50 8.48
N SER A 326 -13.50 1.43 9.78
CA SER A 326 -14.34 0.68 10.72
C SER A 326 -15.59 1.42 11.19
N PHE A 327 -15.66 2.75 11.02
CA PHE A 327 -16.69 3.58 11.64
C PHE A 327 -17.38 4.52 10.65
N GLY A 328 -18.11 3.92 9.70
CA GLY A 328 -19.01 4.63 8.82
C GLY A 328 -18.39 5.12 7.50
N VAL A 329 -19.24 5.51 6.58
CA VAL A 329 -18.89 5.84 5.18
C VAL A 329 -17.99 7.07 5.10
N TYR A 330 -18.23 8.11 5.89
CA TYR A 330 -17.34 9.29 5.95
C TYR A 330 -15.96 8.95 6.51
N GLY A 331 -15.88 7.97 7.42
CA GLY A 331 -14.62 7.43 7.92
C GLY A 331 -13.81 6.73 6.83
N ILE A 332 -14.48 6.00 5.93
CA ILE A 332 -13.84 5.37 4.76
C ILE A 332 -13.20 6.44 3.87
N SER A 333 -13.93 7.51 3.54
CA SER A 333 -13.38 8.64 2.77
C SER A 333 -12.13 9.25 3.42
N ALA A 334 -12.19 9.50 4.74
CA ALA A 334 -11.06 10.01 5.51
C ALA A 334 -9.86 9.04 5.50
N SER A 335 -10.12 7.75 5.58
CA SER A 335 -9.07 6.70 5.53
C SER A 335 -8.40 6.62 4.17
N ILE A 336 -9.14 6.74 3.07
CA ILE A 336 -8.56 6.74 1.72
C ILE A 336 -7.73 8.01 1.49
N PHE A 337 -8.20 9.18 1.97
CA PHE A 337 -7.39 10.40 1.97
C PHE A 337 -6.06 10.19 2.72
N TYR A 338 -6.14 9.58 3.90
CA TYR A 338 -4.96 9.24 4.71
C TYR A 338 -4.02 8.28 3.97
N LEU A 339 -4.55 7.21 3.39
CA LEU A 339 -3.80 6.21 2.65
C LEU A 339 -2.99 6.83 1.50
N ILE A 340 -3.62 7.67 0.68
CA ILE A 340 -2.98 8.34 -0.45
C ILE A 340 -1.82 9.21 0.02
N THR A 341 -2.07 10.06 1.02
CA THR A 341 -1.04 10.97 1.55
C THR A 341 0.11 10.23 2.22
N TYR A 342 -0.18 9.17 2.97
CA TYR A 342 0.81 8.32 3.60
C TYR A 342 1.69 7.58 2.59
N ILE A 343 1.12 7.03 1.50
CA ILE A 343 1.87 6.34 0.46
C ILE A 343 2.89 7.27 -0.20
N ILE A 344 2.52 8.52 -0.50
CA ILE A 344 3.44 9.52 -1.08
C ILE A 344 4.63 9.76 -0.14
N GLN A 345 4.37 9.94 1.14
CA GLN A 345 5.41 10.18 2.16
C GLN A 345 6.29 8.94 2.36
N LEU A 346 5.71 7.75 2.40
CA LEU A 346 6.42 6.49 2.57
C LEU A 346 7.39 6.24 1.40
N ILE A 347 6.91 6.39 0.16
CA ILE A 347 7.74 6.27 -1.04
C ILE A 347 8.85 7.32 -1.01
N GLY A 348 8.55 8.56 -0.61
CA GLY A 348 9.52 9.63 -0.47
C GLY A 348 10.67 9.28 0.47
N VAL A 349 10.36 8.75 1.66
CA VAL A 349 11.36 8.28 2.63
C VAL A 349 12.23 7.17 2.05
N PHE A 350 11.63 6.13 1.43
CA PHE A 350 12.39 5.02 0.86
C PHE A 350 13.17 5.41 -0.39
N THR A 351 12.73 6.40 -1.15
CA THR A 351 13.52 6.97 -2.26
C THR A 351 14.77 7.67 -1.72
N VAL A 352 14.66 8.42 -0.63
CA VAL A 352 15.84 8.99 0.06
C VAL A 352 16.79 7.88 0.52
N PHE A 353 16.27 6.82 1.14
CA PHE A 353 17.10 5.69 1.59
C PHE A 353 17.76 4.95 0.43
N SER A 354 17.08 4.77 -0.69
CA SER A 354 17.65 4.16 -1.90
C SER A 354 18.82 4.97 -2.48
N ILE A 355 18.76 6.32 -2.40
CA ILE A 355 19.86 7.19 -2.84
C ILE A 355 21.05 7.10 -1.89
N ILE A 356 20.78 7.00 -0.59
CA ILE A 356 21.82 6.92 0.44
C ILE A 356 22.48 5.54 0.43
N SER A 357 21.73 4.45 0.23
CA SER A 357 22.23 3.07 0.28
C SER A 357 23.32 2.77 -0.74
N GLY A 358 23.22 3.36 -1.92
CA GLY A 358 24.23 3.18 -2.97
C GLY A 358 25.59 3.87 -2.68
N GLN A 359 25.69 4.65 -1.60
CA GLN A 359 26.87 5.48 -1.30
C GLN A 359 27.38 5.35 0.14
N LEU A 360 26.62 4.76 1.05
CA LEU A 360 26.98 4.48 2.44
C LEU A 360 27.03 2.97 2.70
N SER A 361 27.76 2.57 3.74
CA SER A 361 27.81 1.17 4.19
C SER A 361 26.40 0.60 4.45
N SER A 362 26.25 -0.71 4.34
CA SER A 362 25.00 -1.48 4.41
C SER A 362 24.14 -1.32 5.68
N ASP A 363 24.68 -0.68 6.72
CA ASP A 363 24.01 -0.51 8.01
C ASP A 363 23.15 0.76 8.04
N PHE A 364 21.81 0.59 8.04
CA PHE A 364 20.83 1.67 8.14
C PHE A 364 20.58 2.11 9.60
N LYS A 365 21.65 2.33 10.40
CA LYS A 365 21.50 2.91 11.73
C LYS A 365 21.17 4.39 11.64
N ILE A 366 20.32 4.86 12.54
CA ILE A 366 19.92 6.28 12.61
C ILE A 366 21.16 7.18 12.77
N SER A 367 22.17 6.74 13.53
CA SER A 367 23.44 7.46 13.70
C SER A 367 24.19 7.72 12.38
N ASN A 368 24.03 6.85 11.39
CA ASN A 368 24.70 6.98 10.09
C ASN A 368 24.11 8.09 9.20
N LEU A 369 22.98 8.70 9.61
CA LEU A 369 22.42 9.89 8.97
C LEU A 369 23.10 11.19 9.41
N SER A 370 23.99 11.15 10.42
CA SER A 370 24.68 12.34 10.91
C SER A 370 25.51 13.01 9.79
N GLY A 371 25.45 14.34 9.72
CA GLY A 371 26.14 15.11 8.69
C GLY A 371 25.47 15.20 7.32
N LEU A 372 24.34 14.52 7.10
CA LEU A 372 23.64 14.50 5.82
C LEU A 372 23.29 15.91 5.30
N PHE A 373 22.96 16.84 6.19
CA PHE A 373 22.66 18.23 5.82
C PHE A 373 23.86 18.97 5.20
N LYS A 374 25.07 18.68 5.65
CA LYS A 374 26.27 19.28 5.07
C LYS A 374 26.56 18.74 3.68
N GLU A 375 26.33 17.44 3.50
CA GLU A 375 26.64 16.73 2.26
C GLU A 375 25.58 17.03 1.17
N ASN A 376 24.31 17.04 1.54
CA ASN A 376 23.23 17.32 0.61
C ASN A 376 22.00 17.94 1.30
N LYS A 377 21.91 19.26 1.30
CA LYS A 377 20.81 20.01 1.90
C LYS A 377 19.44 19.63 1.33
N PHE A 378 19.34 19.44 0.01
CA PHE A 378 18.09 19.12 -0.63
C PHE A 378 17.53 17.77 -0.15
N LEU A 379 18.41 16.74 -0.06
CA LEU A 379 18.02 15.41 0.39
C LEU A 379 17.52 15.43 1.84
N THR A 380 18.24 16.16 2.71
CA THR A 380 17.84 16.29 4.12
C THR A 380 16.52 17.04 4.28
N ILE A 381 16.29 18.10 3.51
CA ILE A 381 15.02 18.84 3.54
C ILE A 381 13.87 17.94 3.07
N ALA A 382 14.04 17.25 1.94
CA ALA A 382 13.01 16.33 1.43
C ALA A 382 12.69 15.22 2.45
N PHE A 383 13.72 14.57 3.02
CA PHE A 383 13.57 13.59 4.09
C PHE A 383 12.80 14.15 5.29
N SER A 384 13.15 15.37 5.73
CA SER A 384 12.48 16.03 6.85
C SER A 384 11.00 16.30 6.55
N VAL A 385 10.66 16.76 5.34
CA VAL A 385 9.27 17.01 4.93
C VAL A 385 8.45 15.72 4.99
N PHE A 386 8.97 14.58 4.50
CA PHE A 386 8.26 13.32 4.55
C PHE A 386 8.09 12.80 5.97
N MET A 387 9.14 12.85 6.79
CA MET A 387 9.08 12.41 8.18
C MET A 387 8.12 13.25 9.02
N LEU A 388 8.13 14.58 8.84
CA LEU A 388 7.18 15.51 9.48
C LEU A 388 5.75 15.28 8.98
N GLY A 389 5.60 14.92 7.69
CA GLY A 389 4.34 14.51 7.12
C GLY A 389 3.77 13.27 7.81
N ILE A 390 4.55 12.21 7.94
CA ILE A 390 4.14 10.98 8.63
C ILE A 390 3.86 11.25 10.12
N ALA A 391 4.64 12.11 10.77
CA ALA A 391 4.41 12.54 12.15
C ALA A 391 3.07 13.29 12.30
N GLY A 392 2.63 13.99 11.25
CA GLY A 392 1.42 14.80 11.26
C GLY A 392 1.65 16.21 11.80
N LEU A 393 2.73 16.86 11.37
CA LEU A 393 2.98 18.27 11.72
C LEU A 393 2.06 19.20 10.92
N PRO A 394 1.54 20.30 11.51
CA PRO A 394 0.77 21.31 10.77
C PRO A 394 1.46 21.74 9.46
N LEU A 395 0.68 22.13 8.46
CA LEU A 395 1.06 22.43 7.08
C LEU A 395 1.36 21.21 6.20
N THR A 396 1.39 19.99 6.75
CA THR A 396 1.56 18.76 5.97
C THR A 396 0.23 18.02 5.79
N SER A 397 0.14 17.23 4.73
CA SER A 397 -1.04 16.42 4.46
C SER A 397 -1.32 15.38 5.55
N GLY A 398 -0.28 14.90 6.26
CA GLY A 398 -0.45 13.97 7.38
C GLY A 398 -1.16 14.58 8.59
N PHE A 399 -0.98 15.87 8.86
CA PHE A 399 -1.77 16.57 9.88
C PHE A 399 -3.25 16.58 9.50
N VAL A 400 -3.56 17.00 8.28
CA VAL A 400 -4.94 17.08 7.79
C VAL A 400 -5.60 15.69 7.81
N SER A 401 -4.87 14.65 7.40
CA SER A 401 -5.35 13.27 7.44
C SER A 401 -5.76 12.84 8.83
N LYS A 402 -4.88 13.06 9.84
CA LYS A 402 -5.17 12.74 11.24
C LYS A 402 -6.33 13.57 11.77
N PHE A 403 -6.36 14.85 11.44
CA PHE A 403 -7.41 15.76 11.91
C PHE A 403 -8.79 15.35 11.39
N ILE A 404 -8.93 15.08 10.08
CA ILE A 404 -10.20 14.63 9.49
C ILE A 404 -10.65 13.29 10.11
N LEU A 405 -9.72 12.34 10.32
CA LEU A 405 -10.02 11.07 10.96
C LEU A 405 -10.50 11.24 12.41
N ILE A 406 -9.78 12.00 13.20
CA ILE A 406 -10.11 12.23 14.62
C ILE A 406 -11.46 12.94 14.77
N THR A 407 -11.73 13.96 13.95
CA THR A 407 -13.02 14.67 13.98
C THR A 407 -14.18 13.75 13.57
N ASN A 408 -13.97 12.87 12.58
CA ASN A 408 -14.95 11.88 12.19
C ASN A 408 -15.24 10.88 13.32
N LEU A 409 -14.19 10.29 13.92
CA LEU A 409 -14.34 9.36 15.05
C LEU A 409 -15.01 10.01 16.27
N TRP A 410 -14.74 11.30 16.50
CA TRP A 410 -15.41 12.06 17.55
C TRP A 410 -16.91 12.16 17.32
N SER A 411 -17.35 12.39 16.09
CA SER A 411 -18.77 12.45 15.74
C SER A 411 -19.49 11.10 15.87
N TYR A 412 -18.75 9.98 15.81
CA TYR A 412 -19.25 8.62 16.07
C TYR A 412 -19.10 8.19 17.54
N GLU A 413 -18.76 9.13 18.45
CA GLU A 413 -18.62 8.89 19.90
C GLU A 413 -17.55 7.85 20.27
N LYS A 414 -16.55 7.61 19.39
CA LYS A 414 -15.46 6.68 19.62
C LYS A 414 -14.33 7.30 20.47
N TYR A 415 -14.68 7.88 21.61
CA TYR A 415 -13.77 8.67 22.45
C TYR A 415 -12.53 7.90 22.92
N LEU A 416 -12.67 6.60 23.23
CA LEU A 416 -11.52 5.76 23.62
C LEU A 416 -10.49 5.68 22.47
N VAL A 417 -10.95 5.39 21.26
CA VAL A 417 -10.08 5.32 20.07
C VAL A 417 -9.42 6.67 19.82
N VAL A 418 -10.19 7.75 19.84
CA VAL A 418 -9.69 9.13 19.67
C VAL A 418 -8.58 9.44 20.68
N THR A 419 -8.80 9.15 21.95
CA THR A 419 -7.82 9.40 23.02
C THR A 419 -6.51 8.64 22.76
N VAL A 420 -6.59 7.36 22.41
CA VAL A 420 -5.40 6.54 22.13
C VAL A 420 -4.67 7.04 20.88
N LEU A 421 -5.38 7.42 19.81
CA LEU A 421 -4.80 7.98 18.59
C LEU A 421 -4.09 9.31 18.85
N MET A 422 -4.66 10.18 19.68
CA MET A 422 -4.03 11.46 20.07
C MET A 422 -2.76 11.24 20.89
N LEU A 423 -2.82 10.38 21.91
CA LEU A 423 -1.65 10.07 22.76
C LEU A 423 -0.51 9.45 21.93
N THR A 424 -0.83 8.52 21.01
CA THR A 424 0.18 7.91 20.13
C THR A 424 0.74 8.90 19.12
N THR A 425 -0.03 9.90 18.67
CA THR A 425 0.49 10.98 17.82
C THR A 425 1.54 11.80 18.57
N VAL A 426 1.27 12.17 19.83
CA VAL A 426 2.23 12.92 20.68
C VAL A 426 3.50 12.09 20.92
N ALA A 427 3.36 10.81 21.28
CA ALA A 427 4.50 9.91 21.44
C ALA A 427 5.29 9.75 20.12
N GLY A 428 4.60 9.78 18.98
CA GLY A 428 5.17 9.69 17.65
C GLY A 428 6.17 10.79 17.33
N PHE A 429 5.95 12.01 17.79
CA PHE A 429 6.89 13.11 17.55
C PHE A 429 8.31 12.76 17.99
N TYR A 430 8.48 12.05 19.11
CA TYR A 430 9.81 11.67 19.59
C TYR A 430 10.59 10.84 18.56
N PHE A 431 10.04 9.72 18.08
CA PHE A 431 10.78 8.83 17.19
C PHE A 431 10.80 9.29 15.75
N TYR A 432 9.89 10.19 15.32
CA TYR A 432 9.98 10.81 13.99
C TYR A 432 10.96 11.99 13.94
N LEU A 433 11.05 12.80 14.98
CA LEU A 433 11.98 13.93 15.03
C LEU A 433 13.43 13.50 15.25
N ARG A 434 13.67 12.38 15.95
CA ARG A 434 15.03 11.87 16.22
C ARG A 434 15.86 11.66 14.95
N PRO A 435 15.41 10.94 13.90
CA PRO A 435 16.17 10.81 12.65
C PRO A 435 16.41 12.14 11.93
N ILE A 436 15.43 13.06 12.00
CA ILE A 436 15.58 14.41 11.41
C ILE A 436 16.67 15.18 12.16
N TRP A 437 16.65 15.14 13.49
CA TRP A 437 17.67 15.79 14.33
C TRP A 437 19.07 15.29 14.00
N VAL A 438 19.25 13.97 13.93
CA VAL A 438 20.52 13.35 13.59
C VAL A 438 20.98 13.79 12.20
N ALA A 439 20.10 13.72 11.19
CA ALA A 439 20.42 14.08 9.82
C ALA A 439 20.75 15.57 9.62
N ALA A 440 20.05 16.46 10.36
CA ALA A 440 20.15 17.89 10.13
C ALA A 440 21.18 18.61 11.02
N ILE A 441 21.37 18.15 12.25
CA ILE A 441 22.09 18.91 13.29
C ILE A 441 23.37 18.20 13.76
N GLU A 442 23.35 16.86 13.91
CA GLU A 442 24.53 16.14 14.38
C GLU A 442 25.66 16.18 13.37
N LYS A 443 26.87 16.40 13.88
CA LYS A 443 28.08 16.40 13.05
C LYS A 443 28.55 14.96 12.86
N SER A 444 28.91 14.62 11.63
CA SER A 444 29.61 13.37 11.36
C SER A 444 31.09 13.52 11.72
N ASP A 445 31.62 12.54 12.45
CA ASP A 445 33.06 12.44 12.73
C ASP A 445 33.84 11.88 11.50
N ASN A 446 33.10 11.21 10.57
CA ASN A 446 33.67 10.69 9.32
C ASN A 446 33.36 11.66 8.19
N ALA A 447 34.32 11.92 7.31
CA ALA A 447 34.11 12.64 6.07
C ALA A 447 33.17 11.79 5.17
N ILE A 448 31.89 12.14 5.11
CA ILE A 448 30.97 11.53 4.15
C ILE A 448 31.28 12.13 2.78
N GLU A 449 31.51 11.28 1.78
CA GLU A 449 31.65 11.74 0.39
C GLU A 449 30.36 12.45 -0.07
N LYS A 450 30.51 13.50 -0.89
CA LYS A 450 29.34 14.23 -1.42
C LYS A 450 28.36 13.30 -2.12
N ILE A 451 27.17 13.17 -1.55
CA ILE A 451 26.10 12.36 -2.12
C ILE A 451 25.61 12.99 -3.44
N LYS A 452 25.84 12.27 -4.54
CA LYS A 452 25.40 12.67 -5.88
C LYS A 452 23.93 12.27 -6.11
N ILE A 453 23.08 13.21 -6.46
CA ILE A 453 21.67 12.96 -6.78
C ILE A 453 21.45 13.23 -8.26
N SER A 454 20.78 12.30 -8.96
CA SER A 454 20.37 12.50 -10.34
C SER A 454 19.29 13.59 -10.46
N ILE A 455 19.18 14.22 -11.62
CA ILE A 455 18.15 15.25 -11.85
C ILE A 455 16.75 14.61 -11.73
N SER A 456 16.56 13.38 -12.22
CA SER A 456 15.28 12.65 -12.11
C SER A 456 14.86 12.45 -10.66
N ASP A 457 15.80 12.09 -9.75
CA ASP A 457 15.48 11.92 -8.34
C ASP A 457 15.17 13.24 -7.64
N LYS A 458 15.87 14.31 -8.01
CA LYS A 458 15.57 15.66 -7.47
C LYS A 458 14.16 16.10 -7.84
N VAL A 459 13.77 15.91 -9.10
CA VAL A 459 12.43 16.25 -9.59
C VAL A 459 11.38 15.40 -8.87
N LEU A 460 11.61 14.08 -8.76
CA LEU A 460 10.69 13.15 -8.10
C LEU A 460 10.50 13.47 -6.62
N LEU A 461 11.59 13.63 -5.87
CA LEU A 461 11.54 13.98 -4.45
C LEU A 461 10.91 15.37 -4.23
N GLY A 462 11.26 16.35 -5.07
CA GLY A 462 10.67 17.68 -5.02
C GLY A 462 9.16 17.67 -5.28
N PHE A 463 8.73 16.88 -6.26
CA PHE A 463 7.30 16.70 -6.59
C PHE A 463 6.54 16.05 -5.42
N MET A 464 7.04 14.94 -4.85
CA MET A 464 6.40 14.28 -3.71
C MET A 464 6.37 15.16 -2.45
N ALA A 465 7.44 15.92 -2.18
CA ALA A 465 7.48 16.88 -1.08
C ALA A 465 6.48 18.02 -1.29
N ALA A 466 6.39 18.55 -2.52
CA ALA A 466 5.40 19.56 -2.88
C ALA A 466 3.96 19.04 -2.72
N LEU A 467 3.66 17.78 -3.13
CA LEU A 467 2.35 17.17 -2.91
C LEU A 467 2.03 17.00 -1.42
N THR A 468 3.03 16.67 -0.59
CA THR A 468 2.86 16.54 0.87
C THR A 468 2.43 17.87 1.49
N ILE A 469 2.99 18.99 1.03
CA ILE A 469 2.63 20.33 1.50
C ILE A 469 1.31 20.80 0.83
N TYR A 470 1.14 20.56 -0.46
CA TYR A 470 -0.06 20.97 -1.20
C TYR A 470 -1.35 20.40 -0.60
N PHE A 471 -1.40 19.10 -0.35
CA PHE A 471 -2.57 18.47 0.28
C PHE A 471 -2.70 18.82 1.77
N GLY A 472 -1.66 19.37 2.39
CA GLY A 472 -1.72 19.95 3.73
C GLY A 472 -2.38 21.33 3.77
N LEU A 473 -2.16 22.14 2.72
CA LEU A 473 -2.70 23.49 2.60
C LEU A 473 -4.05 23.54 1.88
N LEU A 474 -4.24 22.71 0.86
CA LEU A 474 -5.42 22.65 -0.01
C LEU A 474 -5.99 21.23 -0.07
N PRO A 475 -6.52 20.69 1.05
CA PRO A 475 -6.98 19.31 1.12
C PRO A 475 -8.24 19.04 0.28
N ASN A 476 -9.05 20.07 0.00
CA ASN A 476 -10.37 19.91 -0.63
C ASN A 476 -10.30 19.18 -1.99
N THR A 477 -9.22 19.35 -2.75
CA THR A 477 -9.03 18.67 -4.04
C THR A 477 -9.06 17.15 -3.89
N LEU A 478 -8.31 16.62 -2.91
CA LEU A 478 -8.25 15.18 -2.66
C LEU A 478 -9.45 14.69 -1.83
N VAL A 479 -9.93 15.49 -0.88
CA VAL A 479 -11.14 15.17 -0.08
C VAL A 479 -12.36 14.99 -0.99
N ASN A 480 -12.54 15.82 -2.02
CA ASN A 480 -13.67 15.67 -2.95
C ASN A 480 -13.58 14.36 -3.74
N ILE A 481 -12.37 13.95 -4.16
CA ILE A 481 -12.17 12.66 -4.85
C ILE A 481 -12.53 11.49 -3.91
N THR A 482 -12.08 11.53 -2.67
CA THR A 482 -12.34 10.44 -1.72
C THR A 482 -13.79 10.41 -1.23
N ARG A 483 -14.49 11.54 -1.22
CA ARG A 483 -15.94 11.59 -0.98
C ARG A 483 -16.72 11.01 -2.14
N TRP A 484 -16.41 11.43 -3.38
CA TRP A 484 -17.01 10.86 -4.58
C TRP A 484 -16.96 9.33 -4.58
N MET A 485 -15.85 8.75 -4.12
CA MET A 485 -15.66 7.30 -4.06
C MET A 485 -16.69 6.59 -3.17
N VAL A 486 -17.28 7.26 -2.20
CA VAL A 486 -18.20 6.66 -1.22
C VAL A 486 -19.63 7.20 -1.30
N GLU A 487 -19.90 8.19 -2.17
CA GLU A 487 -21.21 8.84 -2.28
C GLU A 487 -22.34 7.86 -2.64
N ASN A 488 -22.06 6.87 -3.49
CA ASN A 488 -23.05 5.87 -3.88
C ASN A 488 -23.38 4.87 -2.76
N TYR A 489 -22.66 4.91 -1.64
CA TYR A 489 -22.85 4.02 -0.49
C TYR A 489 -23.39 4.74 0.76
N LEU A 490 -23.68 6.05 0.63
CA LEU A 490 -24.38 6.85 1.64
C LEU A 490 -25.89 6.55 1.59
#